data_c239b658d049f739f188331259d26458
#
_entry.id   c239b658d049f739f188331259d26458
#
_cell.length_a   1.000
_cell.length_b   1.000
_cell.length_c   1.000
_cell.angle_alpha   90.00
_cell.angle_beta   90.00
_cell.angle_gamma   90.00
#
_symmetry.space_group_name_H-M   'P 1'
#
loop_
_entity.id
_entity.type
_entity.pdbx_description
1 polymer ?
#
loop_
_entity_poly.entity_id
_entity_poly.type
_entity_poly.pdbx_seq_one_letter_code
_entity_poly.pdbx_strand_id
1 'polypeptide(L)'
;TYTVSYAGDAYFADHVFHLTDKQKKTADSYVENLTMFFGGSASGLAMAVGVSDEVLAYRATIQQVAQKYGMEAYVELLMAVMMQESGGRGSDPMQAAEGGFNKKYPHVPNGITDPAYSIECGIQELKYALDKAGCTGPTDLDRIKLALQGYNYGSGYIDWAMERDGGYTKENAIAYSDMMCARPNWHYDRYGDKEYVEHVLRYYQITNTGGSYPANGMQIPHYLQTDYGNIPYGGGSIASSGCGPTSFAMIASYLTGNTITPPDAVAWCGNSYYKPGVGTYWSYFQAAASHFGCGSVTQTSNANTVLQALSEGCPVISSQRAGLFTSGGHFIVLRGVTANGKVLVNDPN
;
A
#
# COMPACT_ATOMS: atom_id res chain seq x y z
N THR A 1 25.54 -7.85 9.14
CA THR A 1 24.21 -8.07 8.52
C THR A 1 23.19 -7.83 9.60
N TYR A 2 22.57 -6.66 9.65
CA TYR A 2 21.49 -6.38 10.59
C TYR A 2 20.17 -6.69 9.89
N THR A 3 19.50 -7.76 10.31
CA THR A 3 18.11 -8.01 9.95
C THR A 3 17.28 -7.20 10.92
N VAL A 4 16.73 -6.07 10.49
CA VAL A 4 15.74 -5.35 11.28
C VAL A 4 14.43 -6.12 11.15
N SER A 5 14.23 -7.10 12.02
CA SER A 5 12.93 -7.72 12.17
C SER A 5 12.14 -6.88 13.20
N TYR A 6 11.28 -6.01 12.74
CA TYR A 6 10.28 -5.37 13.60
C TYR A 6 9.15 -6.37 13.86
N ALA A 7 9.42 -7.36 14.68
CA ALA A 7 8.39 -8.11 15.37
C ALA A 7 8.44 -7.64 16.82
N GLY A 8 7.66 -6.60 17.17
CA GLY A 8 7.29 -6.26 18.54
C GLY A 8 8.35 -6.37 19.64
N ASP A 9 9.63 -6.11 19.32
CA ASP A 9 10.68 -6.27 20.31
C ASP A 9 10.80 -4.95 21.11
N ALA A 10 10.06 -4.90 22.23
CA ALA A 10 10.11 -3.83 23.20
C ALA A 10 11.55 -3.56 23.70
N TYR A 11 12.43 -4.57 23.65
CA TYR A 11 13.82 -4.44 24.04
C TYR A 11 14.58 -3.43 23.18
N PHE A 12 14.46 -3.49 21.84
CA PHE A 12 15.15 -2.53 20.97
C PHE A 12 14.56 -1.13 21.09
N ALA A 13 13.24 -1.00 21.23
CA ALA A 13 12.60 0.28 21.42
C ALA A 13 13.05 0.96 22.73
N ASP A 14 13.26 0.20 23.80
CA ASP A 14 13.62 0.71 25.12
C ASP A 14 15.12 0.88 25.31
N HIS A 15 15.95 -0.05 24.82
CA HIS A 15 17.37 -0.15 25.18
C HIS A 15 18.32 0.38 24.10
N VAL A 16 17.90 0.39 22.82
CA VAL A 16 18.75 0.87 21.72
C VAL A 16 18.28 2.25 21.24
N PHE A 17 16.97 2.44 21.04
CA PHE A 17 16.44 3.68 20.50
C PHE A 17 15.83 4.61 21.55
N HIS A 18 15.65 4.18 22.79
CA HIS A 18 15.07 4.96 23.89
C HIS A 18 13.76 5.68 23.51
N LEU A 19 12.89 4.99 22.76
CA LEU A 19 11.65 5.57 22.25
C LEU A 19 10.66 5.82 23.40
N THR A 20 10.02 6.97 23.38
CA THR A 20 8.90 7.28 24.26
C THR A 20 7.68 6.40 23.90
N ASP A 21 6.76 6.20 24.86
CA ASP A 21 5.53 5.41 24.62
C ASP A 21 4.69 5.94 23.45
N LYS A 22 4.72 7.25 23.22
CA LYS A 22 4.07 7.88 22.06
C LYS A 22 4.77 7.50 20.76
N GLN A 23 6.10 7.47 20.74
CA GLN A 23 6.89 7.07 19.57
C GLN A 23 6.76 5.57 19.30
N LYS A 24 6.70 4.73 20.35
CA LYS A 24 6.42 3.29 20.22
C LYS A 24 5.06 3.04 19.59
N LYS A 25 3.99 3.66 20.09
CA LYS A 25 2.65 3.55 19.50
C LYS A 25 2.61 4.04 18.05
N THR A 26 3.37 5.09 17.74
CA THR A 26 3.49 5.59 16.37
C THR A 26 4.28 4.62 15.50
N ALA A 27 5.39 4.07 15.99
CA ALA A 27 6.17 3.05 15.28
C ALA A 27 5.35 1.76 15.08
N ASP A 28 4.62 1.30 16.09
CA ASP A 28 3.73 0.14 16.00
C ASP A 28 2.64 0.36 14.94
N SER A 29 2.01 1.54 14.90
CA SER A 29 1.02 1.86 13.86
C SER A 29 1.62 1.93 12.46
N TYR A 30 2.88 2.35 12.30
CA TYR A 30 3.60 2.35 11.02
C TYR A 30 4.10 0.96 10.63
N VAL A 31 4.52 0.14 11.59
CA VAL A 31 4.89 -1.26 11.35
C VAL A 31 3.67 -2.09 10.98
N GLU A 32 2.54 -1.90 11.65
CA GLU A 32 1.27 -2.49 11.24
C GLU A 32 0.86 -2.01 9.84
N ASN A 33 0.98 -0.73 9.53
CA ASN A 33 0.72 -0.19 8.19
C ASN A 33 1.68 -0.75 7.13
N LEU A 34 2.98 -0.87 7.43
CA LEU A 34 3.97 -1.52 6.53
C LEU A 34 3.72 -3.02 6.39
N THR A 35 3.37 -3.72 7.46
CA THR A 35 3.05 -5.16 7.42
C THR A 35 1.78 -5.42 6.60
N MET A 36 0.82 -4.49 6.60
CA MET A 36 -0.40 -4.60 5.83
C MET A 36 -0.25 -4.22 4.36
N PHE A 37 0.66 -3.28 4.02
CA PHE A 37 1.02 -3.02 2.62
C PHE A 37 1.63 -4.25 1.93
N PHE A 38 2.27 -5.15 2.68
CA PHE A 38 3.03 -6.28 2.16
C PHE A 38 2.58 -7.64 2.73
N GLY A 39 1.50 -7.70 3.49
CA GLY A 39 0.99 -8.91 4.18
C GLY A 39 0.09 -9.81 3.35
N GLY A 40 0.26 -9.88 2.03
CA GLY A 40 -0.42 -10.84 1.16
C GLY A 40 0.33 -12.19 1.10
N SER A 41 -0.40 -13.28 0.98
CA SER A 41 0.17 -14.60 0.68
C SER A 41 0.94 -14.56 -0.65
N ALA A 42 1.92 -15.45 -0.82
CA ALA A 42 2.97 -15.49 -1.86
C ALA A 42 2.51 -15.44 -3.34
N SER A 43 1.27 -15.14 -3.67
CA SER A 43 0.71 -15.12 -5.03
C SER A 43 0.32 -13.75 -5.59
N GLY A 44 0.47 -12.68 -4.82
CA GLY A 44 0.16 -11.33 -5.27
C GLY A 44 -0.10 -10.37 -4.10
N LEU A 45 0.10 -9.08 -4.33
CA LEU A 45 -0.27 -8.01 -3.40
C LEU A 45 -1.48 -7.27 -3.95
N ALA A 46 -2.45 -7.06 -3.09
CA ALA A 46 -3.61 -6.24 -3.37
C ALA A 46 -3.51 -4.93 -2.58
N MET A 47 -3.77 -3.79 -3.23
CA MET A 47 -3.60 -2.47 -2.63
C MET A 47 -4.75 -1.53 -3.00
N ALA A 48 -5.17 -0.71 -2.04
CA ALA A 48 -5.97 0.47 -2.33
C ALA A 48 -5.08 1.58 -2.92
N VAL A 49 -5.53 2.19 -4.02
CA VAL A 49 -4.79 3.24 -4.73
C VAL A 49 -5.71 4.42 -5.02
N GLY A 50 -5.18 5.64 -4.94
CA GLY A 50 -5.95 6.83 -5.28
C GLY A 50 -7.14 7.11 -4.34
N VAL A 51 -7.14 6.57 -3.14
CA VAL A 51 -8.16 6.86 -2.12
C VAL A 51 -7.94 8.21 -1.46
N SER A 52 -9.01 8.84 -0.99
CA SER A 52 -8.98 10.16 -0.34
C SER A 52 -8.34 10.12 1.05
N ASP A 53 -7.96 11.29 1.57
CA ASP A 53 -7.44 11.42 2.93
C ASP A 53 -8.50 11.03 3.97
N GLU A 54 -9.78 11.27 3.68
CA GLU A 54 -10.91 10.86 4.52
C GLU A 54 -11.00 9.33 4.63
N VAL A 55 -10.84 8.60 3.52
CA VAL A 55 -10.77 7.12 3.54
C VAL A 55 -9.55 6.64 4.30
N LEU A 56 -8.39 7.28 4.08
CA LEU A 56 -7.16 6.95 4.82
C LEU A 56 -7.31 7.14 6.33
N ALA A 57 -8.06 8.15 6.76
CA ALA A 57 -8.34 8.40 8.19
C ALA A 57 -9.14 7.26 8.84
N TYR A 58 -9.94 6.50 8.08
CA TYR A 58 -10.68 5.35 8.58
C TYR A 58 -9.87 4.04 8.60
N ARG A 59 -8.66 4.02 8.05
CA ARG A 59 -7.85 2.78 7.96
C ARG A 59 -7.76 2.03 9.29
N ALA A 60 -7.42 2.69 10.39
CA ALA A 60 -7.31 2.06 11.70
C ALA A 60 -8.64 1.45 12.19
N THR A 61 -9.76 2.15 11.96
CA THR A 61 -11.09 1.64 12.30
C THR A 61 -11.46 0.43 11.44
N ILE A 62 -11.21 0.51 10.13
CA ILE A 62 -11.46 -0.61 9.20
C ILE A 62 -10.64 -1.84 9.62
N GLN A 63 -9.37 -1.67 9.98
CA GLN A 63 -8.48 -2.73 10.44
C GLN A 63 -9.01 -3.41 11.70
N GLN A 64 -9.34 -2.62 12.71
CA GLN A 64 -9.85 -3.12 13.98
C GLN A 64 -11.15 -3.92 13.77
N VAL A 65 -12.07 -3.42 12.94
CA VAL A 65 -13.33 -4.11 12.65
C VAL A 65 -13.09 -5.32 11.75
N ALA A 66 -12.22 -5.23 10.74
CA ALA A 66 -11.85 -6.34 9.88
C ALA A 66 -11.28 -7.52 10.69
N GLN A 67 -10.43 -7.24 11.68
CA GLN A 67 -9.90 -8.26 12.58
C GLN A 67 -11.02 -9.00 13.33
N LYS A 68 -12.05 -8.29 13.79
CA LYS A 68 -13.20 -8.90 14.48
C LYS A 68 -13.93 -9.92 13.60
N TYR A 69 -13.92 -9.73 12.29
CA TYR A 69 -14.68 -10.55 11.33
C TYR A 69 -13.80 -11.45 10.44
N GLY A 70 -12.48 -11.51 10.69
CA GLY A 70 -11.54 -12.31 9.88
C GLY A 70 -11.38 -11.77 8.46
N MET A 71 -11.42 -10.44 8.31
CA MET A 71 -11.34 -9.72 7.03
C MET A 71 -10.04 -8.91 6.90
N GLU A 72 -9.01 -9.21 7.70
CA GLU A 72 -7.76 -8.45 7.73
C GLU A 72 -7.06 -8.41 6.37
N ALA A 73 -7.13 -9.51 5.63
CA ALA A 73 -6.57 -9.60 4.28
C ALA A 73 -7.27 -8.70 3.26
N TYR A 74 -8.49 -8.24 3.55
CA TYR A 74 -9.32 -7.46 2.64
C TYR A 74 -9.41 -5.97 3.00
N VAL A 75 -8.58 -5.46 3.91
CA VAL A 75 -8.59 -4.05 4.32
C VAL A 75 -8.44 -3.11 3.13
N GLU A 76 -7.57 -3.43 2.19
CA GLU A 76 -7.36 -2.63 0.99
C GLU A 76 -8.60 -2.64 0.07
N LEU A 77 -9.29 -3.76 -0.05
CA LEU A 77 -10.55 -3.84 -0.80
C LEU A 77 -11.66 -3.05 -0.10
N LEU A 78 -11.75 -3.13 1.23
CA LEU A 78 -12.70 -2.35 2.02
C LEU A 78 -12.50 -0.85 1.87
N MET A 79 -11.25 -0.39 1.80
CA MET A 79 -10.94 1.01 1.54
C MET A 79 -11.32 1.44 0.11
N ALA A 80 -11.10 0.57 -0.88
CA ALA A 80 -11.53 0.82 -2.26
C ALA A 80 -13.06 0.90 -2.39
N VAL A 81 -13.78 0.03 -1.68
CA VAL A 81 -15.25 0.08 -1.59
C VAL A 81 -15.70 1.38 -0.93
N MET A 82 -15.16 1.74 0.24
CA MET A 82 -15.49 3.01 0.90
C MET A 82 -15.22 4.22 0.00
N MET A 83 -14.12 4.20 -0.75
CA MET A 83 -13.80 5.27 -1.70
C MET A 83 -14.88 5.39 -2.77
N GLN A 84 -15.37 4.27 -3.32
CA GLN A 84 -16.43 4.26 -4.32
C GLN A 84 -17.76 4.71 -3.72
N GLU A 85 -18.11 4.26 -2.51
CA GLU A 85 -19.41 4.54 -1.90
C GLU A 85 -19.57 6.01 -1.51
N SER A 86 -18.57 6.58 -0.87
CA SER A 86 -18.69 7.94 -0.30
C SER A 86 -17.43 8.81 -0.39
N GLY A 87 -16.28 8.20 -0.74
CA GLY A 87 -14.97 8.82 -0.56
C GLY A 87 -14.64 9.07 0.92
N GLY A 88 -15.20 8.28 1.85
CA GLY A 88 -15.01 8.40 3.30
C GLY A 88 -15.82 9.53 3.93
N ARG A 89 -16.82 10.10 3.23
CA ARG A 89 -17.57 11.27 3.67
C ARG A 89 -18.94 10.88 4.26
N GLY A 90 -19.46 11.77 5.10
CA GLY A 90 -20.76 11.58 5.75
C GLY A 90 -20.70 10.61 6.94
N SER A 91 -21.86 10.30 7.47
CA SER A 91 -22.02 9.40 8.62
C SER A 91 -22.28 7.93 8.24
N ASP A 92 -22.50 7.67 6.96
CA ASP A 92 -22.65 6.31 6.40
C ASP A 92 -21.59 6.07 5.30
N PRO A 93 -20.27 6.04 5.66
CA PRO A 93 -19.20 6.00 4.68
C PRO A 93 -19.17 4.73 3.83
N MET A 94 -19.77 3.62 4.28
CA MET A 94 -19.89 2.38 3.53
C MET A 94 -21.22 2.25 2.78
N GLN A 95 -22.12 3.26 2.88
CA GLN A 95 -23.47 3.25 2.33
C GLN A 95 -24.24 1.97 2.68
N ALA A 96 -24.08 1.52 3.93
CA ALA A 96 -24.57 0.23 4.42
C ALA A 96 -25.97 0.32 5.08
N ALA A 97 -26.61 1.49 5.06
CA ALA A 97 -27.88 1.70 5.76
C ALA A 97 -29.01 0.79 5.25
N GLU A 98 -29.06 0.51 3.94
CA GLU A 98 -30.09 -0.33 3.32
C GLU A 98 -29.75 -1.82 3.37
N GLY A 99 -28.51 -2.17 3.79
CA GLY A 99 -27.99 -3.52 3.86
C GLY A 99 -28.61 -4.37 4.98
N GLY A 100 -28.48 -5.69 4.82
CA GLY A 100 -29.07 -6.68 5.75
C GLY A 100 -28.45 -6.69 7.14
N PHE A 101 -27.25 -6.14 7.32
CA PHE A 101 -26.53 -6.10 8.60
C PHE A 101 -26.85 -4.84 9.42
N ASN A 102 -27.50 -3.81 8.84
CA ASN A 102 -28.02 -2.70 9.62
C ASN A 102 -29.24 -3.15 10.45
N LYS A 103 -29.09 -3.14 11.78
CA LYS A 103 -30.15 -3.49 12.73
C LYS A 103 -30.54 -2.35 13.67
N LYS A 104 -29.86 -1.19 13.53
CA LYS A 104 -30.00 -0.09 14.49
C LYS A 104 -30.61 1.18 13.89
N TYR A 105 -30.46 1.37 12.59
CA TYR A 105 -30.85 2.61 11.91
C TYR A 105 -31.88 2.36 10.81
N PRO A 106 -32.58 3.41 10.35
CA PRO A 106 -33.54 3.28 9.25
C PRO A 106 -32.89 2.73 7.97
N HIS A 107 -33.58 1.82 7.28
CA HIS A 107 -33.17 1.27 5.98
C HIS A 107 -33.54 2.23 4.85
N VAL A 108 -32.86 3.38 4.83
CA VAL A 108 -32.97 4.40 3.81
C VAL A 108 -31.57 4.91 3.44
N PRO A 109 -31.34 5.46 2.25
CA PRO A 109 -30.04 6.00 1.89
C PRO A 109 -29.47 6.95 2.95
N ASN A 110 -28.21 6.74 3.36
CA ASN A 110 -27.55 7.48 4.45
C ASN A 110 -28.27 7.42 5.81
N GLY A 111 -29.04 6.37 6.07
CA GLY A 111 -29.82 6.23 7.31
C GLY A 111 -28.96 5.98 8.55
N ILE A 112 -27.73 5.49 8.40
CA ILE A 112 -26.77 5.29 9.50
C ILE A 112 -26.13 6.64 9.84
N THR A 113 -26.15 7.00 11.14
CA THR A 113 -25.58 8.25 11.65
C THR A 113 -24.31 8.04 12.49
N ASP A 114 -23.80 6.82 12.56
CA ASP A 114 -22.57 6.42 13.24
C ASP A 114 -21.59 5.80 12.23
N PRO A 115 -20.48 6.50 11.87
CA PRO A 115 -19.53 6.00 10.89
C PRO A 115 -18.88 4.67 11.27
N ALA A 116 -18.62 4.42 12.56
CA ALA A 116 -18.03 3.17 13.00
C ALA A 116 -19.00 2.00 12.80
N TYR A 117 -20.29 2.23 13.05
CA TYR A 117 -21.33 1.25 12.80
C TYR A 117 -21.58 1.01 11.30
N SER A 118 -21.50 2.07 10.47
CA SER A 118 -21.53 1.92 9.00
C SER A 118 -20.39 1.02 8.50
N ILE A 119 -19.16 1.25 8.99
CA ILE A 119 -18.01 0.42 8.67
C ILE A 119 -18.24 -1.04 9.11
N GLU A 120 -18.77 -1.26 10.30
CA GLU A 120 -19.09 -2.60 10.79
C GLU A 120 -20.13 -3.31 9.91
N CYS A 121 -21.19 -2.63 9.50
CA CYS A 121 -22.20 -3.17 8.58
C CYS A 121 -21.61 -3.47 7.21
N GLY A 122 -20.88 -2.51 6.60
CA GLY A 122 -20.28 -2.68 5.28
C GLY A 122 -19.24 -3.79 5.21
N ILE A 123 -18.45 -4.00 6.27
CA ILE A 123 -17.50 -5.11 6.36
C ILE A 123 -18.24 -6.45 6.38
N GLN A 124 -19.32 -6.58 7.14
CA GLN A 124 -20.13 -7.80 7.20
C GLN A 124 -20.83 -8.09 5.86
N GLU A 125 -21.34 -7.05 5.20
CA GLU A 125 -21.97 -7.15 3.88
C GLU A 125 -20.96 -7.64 2.82
N LEU A 126 -19.78 -7.01 2.77
CA LEU A 126 -18.73 -7.42 1.83
C LEU A 126 -18.21 -8.84 2.15
N LYS A 127 -18.03 -9.17 3.45
CA LYS A 127 -17.66 -10.52 3.85
C LYS A 127 -18.67 -11.55 3.34
N TYR A 128 -19.95 -11.28 3.57
CA TYR A 128 -21.01 -12.19 3.11
C TYR A 128 -20.99 -12.37 1.59
N ALA A 129 -20.77 -11.30 0.84
CA ALA A 129 -20.67 -11.36 -0.61
C ALA A 129 -19.43 -12.16 -1.08
N LEU A 130 -18.26 -11.94 -0.46
CA LEU A 130 -17.02 -12.67 -0.76
C LEU A 130 -17.15 -14.16 -0.44
N ASP A 131 -17.68 -14.50 0.74
CA ASP A 131 -17.91 -15.88 1.15
C ASP A 131 -18.87 -16.59 0.18
N LYS A 132 -19.95 -15.92 -0.20
CA LYS A 132 -20.95 -16.43 -1.14
C LYS A 132 -20.42 -16.60 -2.56
N ALA A 133 -19.55 -15.69 -3.00
CA ALA A 133 -18.84 -15.79 -4.28
C ALA A 133 -17.77 -16.90 -4.29
N GLY A 134 -17.45 -17.48 -3.13
CA GLY A 134 -16.37 -18.46 -2.99
C GLY A 134 -14.98 -17.85 -3.19
N CYS A 135 -14.78 -16.60 -2.76
CA CYS A 135 -13.50 -15.91 -2.87
C CYS A 135 -12.46 -16.55 -1.96
N THR A 136 -11.29 -16.86 -2.52
CA THR A 136 -10.20 -17.56 -1.83
C THR A 136 -9.14 -16.63 -1.25
N GLY A 137 -9.16 -15.35 -1.61
CA GLY A 137 -8.21 -14.37 -1.10
C GLY A 137 -8.28 -13.01 -1.81
N PRO A 138 -7.50 -12.02 -1.34
CA PRO A 138 -7.55 -10.65 -1.84
C PRO A 138 -7.03 -10.49 -3.28
N THR A 139 -6.47 -11.53 -3.87
CA THR A 139 -6.00 -11.55 -5.26
C THR A 139 -6.89 -12.37 -6.21
N ASP A 140 -7.94 -12.98 -5.69
CA ASP A 140 -8.92 -13.76 -6.46
C ASP A 140 -9.88 -12.81 -7.19
N LEU A 141 -9.36 -12.16 -8.25
CA LEU A 141 -10.02 -11.06 -8.93
C LEU A 141 -11.39 -11.45 -9.51
N ASP A 142 -11.54 -12.67 -10.01
CA ASP A 142 -12.79 -13.11 -10.62
C ASP A 142 -13.90 -13.25 -9.58
N ARG A 143 -13.57 -13.79 -8.41
CA ARG A 143 -14.51 -13.91 -7.29
C ARG A 143 -14.75 -12.57 -6.59
N ILE A 144 -13.74 -11.70 -6.54
CA ILE A 144 -13.90 -10.33 -6.05
C ILE A 144 -14.87 -9.54 -6.93
N LYS A 145 -14.74 -9.60 -8.26
CA LYS A 145 -15.69 -8.94 -9.19
C LYS A 145 -17.13 -9.40 -8.95
N LEU A 146 -17.32 -10.70 -8.81
CA LEU A 146 -18.64 -11.27 -8.52
C LEU A 146 -19.20 -10.78 -7.18
N ALA A 147 -18.37 -10.77 -6.13
CA ALA A 147 -18.75 -10.28 -4.81
C ALA A 147 -19.05 -8.78 -4.80
N LEU A 148 -18.25 -7.97 -5.49
CA LEU A 148 -18.47 -6.52 -5.59
C LEU A 148 -19.80 -6.19 -6.26
N GLN A 149 -20.12 -6.83 -7.39
CA GLN A 149 -21.42 -6.61 -8.02
C GLN A 149 -22.56 -7.12 -7.12
N GLY A 150 -22.35 -8.21 -6.37
CA GLY A 150 -23.29 -8.69 -5.38
C GLY A 150 -23.44 -7.78 -4.16
N TYR A 151 -22.39 -7.06 -3.76
CA TYR A 151 -22.45 -6.01 -2.76
C TYR A 151 -23.41 -4.88 -3.18
N ASN A 152 -23.27 -4.42 -4.43
CA ASN A 152 -24.08 -3.34 -4.98
C ASN A 152 -25.53 -3.77 -5.31
N TYR A 153 -25.74 -4.95 -5.86
CA TYR A 153 -27.05 -5.42 -6.32
C TYR A 153 -27.81 -6.26 -5.28
N GLY A 154 -27.14 -6.57 -4.17
CA GLY A 154 -27.62 -7.61 -3.25
C GLY A 154 -27.16 -9.00 -3.69
N SER A 155 -27.04 -9.91 -2.68
CA SER A 155 -26.42 -11.23 -2.85
C SER A 155 -27.19 -12.20 -3.78
N GLY A 156 -28.42 -11.89 -4.17
CA GLY A 156 -29.15 -12.65 -5.17
C GLY A 156 -28.54 -12.60 -6.56
N TYR A 157 -27.82 -11.52 -6.86
CA TYR A 157 -27.05 -11.43 -8.10
C TYR A 157 -25.97 -12.52 -8.19
N ILE A 158 -25.31 -12.83 -7.10
CA ILE A 158 -24.21 -13.82 -7.07
C ILE A 158 -24.71 -15.19 -7.54
N ASP A 159 -25.83 -15.67 -6.98
CA ASP A 159 -26.41 -16.95 -7.39
C ASP A 159 -26.82 -16.94 -8.86
N TRP A 160 -27.50 -15.89 -9.26
CA TRP A 160 -27.99 -15.75 -10.63
C TRP A 160 -26.84 -15.67 -11.65
N ALA A 161 -25.78 -14.93 -11.37
CA ALA A 161 -24.61 -14.80 -12.26
C ALA A 161 -23.80 -16.11 -12.33
N MET A 162 -23.70 -16.83 -11.19
CA MET A 162 -23.06 -18.14 -11.15
C MET A 162 -23.81 -19.18 -11.95
N GLU A 163 -25.14 -19.21 -11.85
CA GLU A 163 -25.98 -20.15 -12.60
C GLU A 163 -25.96 -19.86 -14.10
N ARG A 164 -25.96 -18.58 -14.48
CA ARG A 164 -26.02 -18.14 -15.86
C ARG A 164 -24.71 -18.28 -16.60
N ASP A 165 -23.61 -17.73 -16.03
CA ASP A 165 -22.33 -17.53 -16.73
C ASP A 165 -21.12 -18.05 -15.92
N GLY A 166 -21.33 -18.64 -14.75
CA GLY A 166 -20.28 -19.16 -13.88
C GLY A 166 -19.50 -18.07 -13.11
N GLY A 167 -19.92 -16.81 -13.18
CA GLY A 167 -19.27 -15.68 -12.53
C GLY A 167 -19.75 -14.32 -13.02
N TYR A 168 -19.00 -13.28 -12.66
CA TYR A 168 -19.26 -11.92 -13.13
C TYR A 168 -18.86 -11.75 -14.61
N THR A 169 -19.75 -11.13 -15.37
CA THR A 169 -19.42 -10.45 -16.63
C THR A 169 -20.12 -9.10 -16.68
N LYS A 170 -19.60 -8.16 -17.47
CA LYS A 170 -20.25 -6.84 -17.63
C LYS A 170 -21.65 -7.00 -18.24
N GLU A 171 -21.79 -7.94 -19.16
CA GLU A 171 -23.04 -8.25 -19.85
C GLU A 171 -24.11 -8.79 -18.89
N ASN A 172 -23.72 -9.66 -17.95
CA ASN A 172 -24.66 -10.18 -16.99
C ASN A 172 -25.03 -9.15 -15.90
N ALA A 173 -24.12 -8.28 -15.50
CA ALA A 173 -24.43 -7.15 -14.61
C ALA A 173 -25.49 -6.23 -15.24
N ILE A 174 -25.34 -5.89 -16.52
CA ILE A 174 -26.32 -5.10 -17.27
C ILE A 174 -27.66 -5.85 -17.34
N ALA A 175 -27.63 -7.13 -17.73
CA ALA A 175 -28.85 -7.93 -17.88
C ALA A 175 -29.62 -8.11 -16.58
N TYR A 176 -28.90 -8.27 -15.46
CA TYR A 176 -29.52 -8.36 -14.13
C TYR A 176 -30.19 -7.05 -13.74
N SER A 177 -29.51 -5.92 -13.92
CA SER A 177 -30.07 -4.60 -13.65
C SER A 177 -31.36 -4.36 -14.49
N ASP A 178 -31.31 -4.67 -15.79
CA ASP A 178 -32.47 -4.52 -16.68
C ASP A 178 -33.65 -5.43 -16.26
N MET A 179 -33.35 -6.67 -15.89
CA MET A 179 -34.35 -7.60 -15.35
C MET A 179 -34.98 -7.10 -14.06
N MET A 180 -34.19 -6.49 -13.16
CA MET A 180 -34.70 -5.93 -11.91
C MET A 180 -35.53 -4.68 -12.15
N CYS A 181 -35.16 -3.82 -13.10
CA CYS A 181 -35.92 -2.65 -13.51
C CYS A 181 -37.30 -3.03 -14.15
N ALA A 182 -37.38 -4.17 -14.82
CA ALA A 182 -38.62 -4.66 -15.41
C ALA A 182 -39.65 -5.21 -14.40
N ARG A 183 -39.32 -5.28 -13.11
CA ARG A 183 -40.26 -5.77 -12.07
C ARG A 183 -41.40 -4.78 -11.84
N PRO A 184 -42.65 -5.24 -11.65
CA PRO A 184 -43.85 -4.38 -11.57
C PRO A 184 -43.80 -3.33 -10.44
N ASN A 185 -43.05 -3.60 -9.38
CA ASN A 185 -42.96 -2.71 -8.19
C ASN A 185 -41.66 -1.87 -8.17
N TRP A 186 -40.88 -1.87 -9.26
CA TRP A 186 -39.69 -1.06 -9.37
C TRP A 186 -40.02 0.26 -10.09
N HIS A 187 -39.72 1.39 -9.48
CA HIS A 187 -40.13 2.71 -9.96
C HIS A 187 -38.96 3.60 -10.39
N TYR A 188 -37.75 3.03 -10.52
CA TYR A 188 -36.56 3.77 -10.89
C TYR A 188 -36.04 3.29 -12.25
N ASP A 189 -35.36 4.18 -12.98
CA ASP A 189 -34.81 3.89 -14.32
C ASP A 189 -33.58 2.97 -14.29
N ARG A 190 -33.05 2.70 -13.11
CA ARG A 190 -31.87 1.86 -12.90
C ARG A 190 -31.98 1.03 -11.62
N TYR A 191 -31.34 -0.12 -11.61
CA TYR A 191 -31.13 -0.93 -10.43
C TYR A 191 -29.64 -1.01 -10.14
N GLY A 192 -29.18 -0.34 -9.09
CA GLY A 192 -27.77 -0.23 -8.70
C GLY A 192 -26.87 0.39 -9.78
N ASP A 193 -25.59 0.10 -9.70
CA ASP A 193 -24.56 0.57 -10.65
C ASP A 193 -24.08 -0.59 -11.54
N LYS A 194 -24.34 -0.50 -12.85
CA LYS A 194 -23.94 -1.51 -13.85
C LYS A 194 -22.44 -1.59 -14.08
N GLU A 195 -21.70 -0.59 -13.64
CA GLU A 195 -20.24 -0.47 -13.77
C GLU A 195 -19.56 -0.45 -12.39
N TYR A 196 -20.26 -0.93 -11.34
CA TYR A 196 -19.75 -0.90 -9.97
C TYR A 196 -18.38 -1.56 -9.81
N VAL A 197 -18.19 -2.69 -10.46
CA VAL A 197 -16.93 -3.43 -10.43
C VAL A 197 -15.78 -2.57 -10.95
N GLU A 198 -15.95 -1.94 -12.13
CA GLU A 198 -14.94 -1.07 -12.72
C GLU A 198 -14.72 0.19 -11.87
N HIS A 199 -15.78 0.69 -11.25
CA HIS A 199 -15.71 1.85 -10.37
C HIS A 199 -14.92 1.57 -9.09
N VAL A 200 -15.07 0.41 -8.46
CA VAL A 200 -14.27 0.02 -7.30
C VAL A 200 -12.84 -0.35 -7.71
N LEU A 201 -12.67 -1.14 -8.80
CA LEU A 201 -11.36 -1.65 -9.19
C LEU A 201 -10.38 -0.57 -9.67
N ARG A 202 -10.83 0.64 -10.01
CA ARG A 202 -9.91 1.77 -10.23
C ARG A 202 -9.16 2.17 -8.94
N TYR A 203 -9.71 1.81 -7.78
CA TYR A 203 -9.11 2.04 -6.47
C TYR A 203 -8.50 0.79 -5.84
N TYR A 204 -8.52 -0.35 -6.57
CA TYR A 204 -7.99 -1.61 -6.08
C TYR A 204 -7.11 -2.25 -7.14
N GLN A 205 -5.82 -2.33 -6.86
CA GLN A 205 -4.84 -2.92 -7.77
C GLN A 205 -4.25 -4.19 -7.18
N ILE A 206 -4.19 -5.23 -8.00
CA ILE A 206 -3.50 -6.47 -7.69
C ILE A 206 -2.21 -6.48 -8.48
N THR A 207 -1.08 -6.50 -7.77
CA THR A 207 0.21 -6.78 -8.38
C THR A 207 0.45 -8.28 -8.36
N ASN A 208 0.51 -8.88 -9.52
CA ASN A 208 1.06 -10.22 -9.63
C ASN A 208 2.56 -10.15 -9.36
N THR A 209 2.94 -10.37 -8.12
CA THR A 209 4.34 -10.54 -7.75
C THR A 209 4.80 -11.95 -8.13
N GLY A 210 4.56 -12.34 -9.37
CA GLY A 210 5.09 -13.58 -9.95
C GLY A 210 6.61 -13.57 -10.15
N GLY A 211 7.28 -12.53 -9.66
CA GLY A 211 8.73 -12.46 -9.52
C GLY A 211 9.17 -13.23 -8.29
N SER A 212 10.06 -14.17 -8.48
CA SER A 212 10.78 -14.83 -7.37
C SER A 212 11.69 -13.78 -6.71
N TYR A 213 11.26 -13.24 -5.56
CA TYR A 213 12.16 -12.40 -4.76
C TYR A 213 13.30 -13.29 -4.25
N PRO A 214 14.60 -12.92 -4.42
CA PRO A 214 15.68 -13.62 -3.77
C PRO A 214 15.38 -13.69 -2.26
N ALA A 215 15.43 -14.87 -1.67
CA ALA A 215 15.01 -15.12 -0.27
C ALA A 215 15.69 -14.17 0.74
N ASN A 216 16.89 -13.69 0.41
CA ASN A 216 17.67 -12.74 1.22
C ASN A 216 17.79 -11.34 0.59
N GLY A 217 17.00 -11.05 -0.45
CA GLY A 217 17.10 -9.83 -1.24
C GLY A 217 18.42 -9.67 -1.99
N MET A 218 18.59 -8.54 -2.67
CA MET A 218 19.83 -8.17 -3.32
C MET A 218 20.93 -7.95 -2.28
N GLN A 219 22.14 -8.45 -2.56
CA GLN A 219 23.30 -8.33 -1.67
C GLN A 219 23.98 -6.98 -1.88
N ILE A 220 23.26 -5.91 -1.57
CA ILE A 220 23.74 -4.53 -1.68
C ILE A 220 24.62 -4.23 -0.47
N PRO A 221 25.85 -3.70 -0.64
CA PRO A 221 26.69 -3.31 0.49
C PRO A 221 25.96 -2.24 1.34
N HIS A 222 26.19 -2.28 2.64
CA HIS A 222 25.59 -1.30 3.55
C HIS A 222 26.64 -0.30 4.01
N TYR A 223 26.47 0.96 3.66
CA TYR A 223 27.30 2.08 4.11
C TYR A 223 26.51 2.95 5.07
N LEU A 224 27.16 3.37 6.15
CA LEU A 224 26.59 4.35 7.08
C LEU A 224 27.15 5.74 6.76
N GLN A 225 26.28 6.71 6.56
CA GLN A 225 26.70 8.10 6.34
C GLN A 225 27.47 8.66 7.55
N THR A 226 27.14 8.18 8.75
CA THR A 226 27.76 8.58 10.01
C THR A 226 29.26 8.26 10.09
N ASP A 227 29.75 7.29 9.30
CA ASP A 227 31.18 6.96 9.23
C ASP A 227 32.01 8.00 8.49
N TYR A 228 31.38 8.97 7.82
CA TYR A 228 32.00 9.96 6.95
C TYR A 228 31.83 11.40 7.49
N GLY A 229 31.92 11.56 8.80
CA GLY A 229 31.80 12.88 9.47
C GLY A 229 32.89 13.89 9.12
N ASN A 230 34.05 13.42 8.61
CA ASN A 230 35.17 14.22 8.20
C ASN A 230 35.13 14.61 6.70
N ILE A 231 34.18 14.10 5.92
CA ILE A 231 34.07 14.42 4.49
C ILE A 231 33.05 15.54 4.29
N PRO A 232 33.47 16.71 3.79
CA PRO A 232 32.56 17.84 3.58
C PRO A 232 31.47 17.53 2.54
N TYR A 233 30.21 17.88 2.88
CA TYR A 233 29.10 17.86 1.95
C TYR A 233 28.01 18.84 2.41
N GLY A 234 27.58 19.71 1.51
CA GLY A 234 26.66 20.77 1.82
C GLY A 234 27.23 21.79 2.79
N GLY A 235 26.44 22.14 3.81
CA GLY A 235 26.86 23.05 4.88
C GLY A 235 27.50 22.30 6.08
N GLY A 236 27.77 21.00 5.95
CA GLY A 236 28.33 20.15 7.00
C GLY A 236 29.19 19.03 6.42
N SER A 237 28.79 17.79 6.63
CA SER A 237 29.49 16.60 6.16
C SER A 237 28.52 15.56 5.57
N ILE A 238 29.08 14.49 4.99
CA ILE A 238 28.28 13.34 4.57
C ILE A 238 27.47 12.80 5.75
N ALA A 239 28.02 12.75 6.96
CA ALA A 239 27.31 12.28 8.14
C ALA A 239 26.03 13.08 8.44
N SER A 240 26.03 14.38 8.20
CA SER A 240 24.89 15.25 8.51
C SER A 240 23.88 15.40 7.37
N SER A 241 24.28 15.20 6.11
CA SER A 241 23.47 15.57 4.95
C SER A 241 23.58 14.60 3.78
N GLY A 242 24.33 13.51 3.93
CA GLY A 242 24.73 12.62 2.84
C GLY A 242 23.86 11.41 2.59
N CYS A 243 22.62 11.33 3.13
CA CYS A 243 21.76 10.17 2.93
C CYS A 243 21.53 9.80 1.46
N GLY A 244 21.35 10.80 0.57
CA GLY A 244 21.21 10.60 -0.87
C GLY A 244 22.44 9.97 -1.52
N PRO A 245 23.61 10.61 -1.46
CA PRO A 245 24.87 10.06 -1.99
C PRO A 245 25.24 8.70 -1.37
N THR A 246 25.02 8.49 -0.06
CA THR A 246 25.29 7.21 0.60
C THR A 246 24.38 6.11 0.09
N SER A 247 23.09 6.38 -0.04
CA SER A 247 22.13 5.43 -0.64
C SER A 247 22.49 5.11 -2.09
N PHE A 248 22.92 6.12 -2.85
CA PHE A 248 23.37 5.92 -4.22
C PHE A 248 24.65 5.07 -4.29
N ALA A 249 25.65 5.35 -3.44
CA ALA A 249 26.90 4.59 -3.39
C ALA A 249 26.68 3.07 -3.15
N MET A 250 25.74 2.73 -2.26
CA MET A 250 25.34 1.33 -2.03
C MET A 250 24.82 0.68 -3.32
N ILE A 251 23.91 1.35 -4.02
CA ILE A 251 23.32 0.83 -5.28
C ILE A 251 24.36 0.78 -6.40
N ALA A 252 25.17 1.82 -6.55
CA ALA A 252 26.18 1.91 -7.58
C ALA A 252 27.23 0.80 -7.40
N SER A 253 27.67 0.54 -6.18
CA SER A 253 28.56 -0.58 -5.89
C SER A 253 27.95 -1.93 -6.30
N TYR A 254 26.68 -2.15 -6.03
CA TYR A 254 26.00 -3.38 -6.41
C TYR A 254 25.85 -3.53 -7.92
N LEU A 255 25.41 -2.48 -8.62
CA LEU A 255 25.13 -2.54 -10.06
C LEU A 255 26.40 -2.64 -10.91
N THR A 256 27.48 -1.99 -10.49
CA THR A 256 28.74 -1.95 -11.25
C THR A 256 29.70 -3.08 -10.87
N GLY A 257 29.49 -3.72 -9.72
CA GLY A 257 30.44 -4.69 -9.15
C GLY A 257 31.74 -4.05 -8.61
N ASN A 258 31.84 -2.70 -8.65
CA ASN A 258 32.97 -1.95 -8.13
C ASN A 258 32.65 -1.38 -6.75
N THR A 259 33.65 -1.17 -5.90
CA THR A 259 33.46 -0.45 -4.66
C THR A 259 33.36 1.05 -4.94
N ILE A 260 32.16 1.60 -4.82
CA ILE A 260 31.90 3.06 -4.91
C ILE A 260 31.48 3.50 -3.52
N THR A 261 32.34 4.28 -2.87
CA THR A 261 32.09 4.74 -1.50
C THR A 261 31.26 6.02 -1.46
N PRO A 262 30.62 6.39 -0.32
CA PRO A 262 29.95 7.67 -0.17
C PRO A 262 30.84 8.90 -0.49
N PRO A 263 32.13 8.93 -0.11
CA PRO A 263 33.05 9.97 -0.61
C PRO A 263 33.17 10.04 -2.14
N ASP A 264 33.27 8.89 -2.83
CA ASP A 264 33.34 8.85 -4.30
C ASP A 264 32.06 9.42 -4.92
N ALA A 265 30.90 9.05 -4.35
CA ALA A 265 29.59 9.52 -4.79
C ALA A 265 29.38 11.03 -4.62
N VAL A 266 30.19 11.70 -3.82
CA VAL A 266 30.19 13.16 -3.63
C VAL A 266 31.31 13.85 -4.42
N ALA A 267 32.49 13.24 -4.48
CA ALA A 267 33.71 13.88 -5.00
C ALA A 267 33.57 14.37 -6.46
N TRP A 268 32.86 13.63 -7.32
CA TRP A 268 32.66 13.97 -8.73
C TRP A 268 31.82 15.22 -8.96
N CYS A 269 30.88 15.53 -8.06
CA CYS A 269 29.95 16.64 -8.23
C CYS A 269 30.05 17.73 -7.14
N GLY A 270 30.76 17.47 -6.05
CA GLY A 270 30.82 18.36 -4.89
C GLY A 270 29.41 18.71 -4.38
N ASN A 271 29.13 19.99 -4.22
CA ASN A 271 27.84 20.49 -3.73
C ASN A 271 26.83 20.82 -4.84
N SER A 272 27.12 20.51 -6.12
CA SER A 272 26.26 20.90 -7.25
C SER A 272 24.82 20.39 -7.15
N TYR A 273 24.61 19.29 -6.44
CA TYR A 273 23.29 18.68 -6.21
C TYR A 273 22.82 18.78 -4.76
N TYR A 274 23.43 19.64 -3.96
CA TYR A 274 23.01 19.89 -2.59
C TYR A 274 22.03 21.07 -2.51
N LYS A 275 20.90 20.87 -1.81
CA LYS A 275 19.92 21.90 -1.51
C LYS A 275 20.04 22.33 -0.04
N PRO A 276 20.44 23.58 0.26
CA PRO A 276 20.54 24.05 1.63
C PRO A 276 19.25 23.85 2.43
N GLY A 277 19.36 23.30 3.63
CA GLY A 277 18.23 23.04 4.53
C GLY A 277 17.33 21.87 4.14
N VAL A 278 17.60 21.17 3.02
CA VAL A 278 16.78 20.05 2.53
C VAL A 278 17.60 18.78 2.30
N GLY A 279 18.81 18.89 1.75
CA GLY A 279 19.68 17.75 1.40
C GLY A 279 19.93 17.61 -0.09
N THR A 280 19.94 16.40 -0.59
CA THR A 280 20.27 16.09 -1.99
C THR A 280 19.08 16.33 -2.93
N TYR A 281 19.31 17.02 -4.07
CA TYR A 281 18.31 17.15 -5.14
C TYR A 281 18.01 15.81 -5.78
N TRP A 282 16.77 15.59 -6.20
CA TRP A 282 16.36 14.40 -6.94
C TRP A 282 17.10 14.18 -8.25
N SER A 283 17.48 15.27 -8.94
CA SER A 283 18.26 15.23 -10.17
C SER A 283 19.68 14.64 -10.00
N TYR A 284 20.16 14.57 -8.76
CA TYR A 284 21.42 13.90 -8.44
C TYR A 284 21.42 12.44 -8.91
N PHE A 285 20.37 11.68 -8.65
CA PHE A 285 20.35 10.25 -8.90
C PHE A 285 20.51 9.89 -10.38
N GLN A 286 19.84 10.62 -11.29
CA GLN A 286 20.02 10.40 -12.73
C GLN A 286 21.42 10.80 -13.19
N ALA A 287 21.94 11.93 -12.71
CA ALA A 287 23.28 12.41 -13.07
C ALA A 287 24.37 11.46 -12.55
N ALA A 288 24.25 11.00 -11.29
CA ALA A 288 25.17 10.06 -10.69
C ALA A 288 25.12 8.69 -11.39
N ALA A 289 23.90 8.19 -11.72
CA ALA A 289 23.76 6.95 -12.47
C ALA A 289 24.46 7.00 -13.83
N SER A 290 24.35 8.12 -14.54
CA SER A 290 25.06 8.33 -15.80
C SER A 290 26.58 8.40 -15.62
N HIS A 291 27.04 9.10 -14.55
CA HIS A 291 28.47 9.23 -14.27
C HIS A 291 29.14 7.89 -13.93
N PHE A 292 28.49 7.07 -13.11
CA PHE A 292 29.02 5.78 -12.65
C PHE A 292 28.62 4.58 -13.52
N GLY A 293 27.89 4.82 -14.62
CA GLY A 293 27.50 3.74 -15.54
C GLY A 293 26.42 2.80 -14.99
N CYS A 294 25.55 3.28 -14.10
CA CYS A 294 24.48 2.51 -13.47
C CYS A 294 23.18 2.40 -14.31
N GLY A 295 23.18 2.95 -15.53
CA GLY A 295 22.02 2.93 -16.40
C GLY A 295 21.03 4.08 -16.15
N SER A 296 19.77 3.90 -16.58
CA SER A 296 18.72 4.91 -16.42
C SER A 296 18.04 4.82 -15.05
N VAL A 297 17.54 5.96 -14.57
CA VAL A 297 16.77 6.06 -13.33
C VAL A 297 15.31 6.38 -13.68
N THR A 298 14.38 5.55 -13.22
CA THR A 298 12.95 5.79 -13.33
C THR A 298 12.41 6.33 -12.01
N GLN A 299 11.69 7.43 -12.04
CA GLN A 299 11.02 7.99 -10.87
C GLN A 299 9.55 7.55 -10.85
N THR A 300 9.08 7.13 -9.69
CA THR A 300 7.68 6.73 -9.50
C THR A 300 7.20 7.07 -8.09
N SER A 301 5.92 7.38 -7.95
CA SER A 301 5.20 7.41 -6.68
C SER A 301 4.27 6.19 -6.50
N ASN A 302 4.28 5.27 -7.47
CA ASN A 302 3.42 4.09 -7.46
C ASN A 302 4.15 2.93 -6.75
N ALA A 303 3.60 2.49 -5.62
CA ALA A 303 4.16 1.40 -4.83
C ALA A 303 4.24 0.08 -5.62
N ASN A 304 3.31 -0.17 -6.55
CA ASN A 304 3.33 -1.37 -7.37
C ASN A 304 4.52 -1.40 -8.33
N THR A 305 4.85 -0.24 -8.93
CA THR A 305 6.06 -0.11 -9.76
C THR A 305 7.33 -0.37 -8.94
N VAL A 306 7.36 0.07 -7.68
CA VAL A 306 8.47 -0.21 -6.74
C VAL A 306 8.59 -1.71 -6.46
N LEU A 307 7.48 -2.37 -6.14
CA LEU A 307 7.47 -3.81 -5.86
C LEU A 307 7.85 -4.64 -7.09
N GLN A 308 7.37 -4.24 -8.27
CA GLN A 308 7.77 -4.87 -9.53
C GLN A 308 9.29 -4.73 -9.76
N ALA A 309 9.84 -3.53 -9.62
CA ALA A 309 11.28 -3.30 -9.74
C ALA A 309 12.07 -4.20 -8.77
N LEU A 310 11.66 -4.29 -7.52
CA LEU A 310 12.31 -5.17 -6.53
C LEU A 310 12.19 -6.65 -6.91
N SER A 311 11.07 -7.10 -7.51
CA SER A 311 10.87 -8.47 -7.98
C SER A 311 11.75 -8.82 -9.18
N GLU A 312 12.06 -7.83 -10.01
CA GLU A 312 12.95 -7.94 -11.17
C GLU A 312 14.44 -7.81 -10.78
N GLY A 313 14.75 -7.66 -9.50
CA GLY A 313 16.11 -7.49 -9.01
C GLY A 313 16.67 -6.08 -9.21
N CYS A 314 15.82 -5.09 -9.44
CA CYS A 314 16.21 -3.69 -9.54
C CYS A 314 16.21 -3.05 -8.15
N PRO A 315 17.34 -2.50 -7.68
CA PRO A 315 17.38 -1.79 -6.40
C PRO A 315 16.66 -0.44 -6.49
N VAL A 316 16.09 -0.01 -5.37
CA VAL A 316 15.31 1.22 -5.30
C VAL A 316 15.86 2.17 -4.24
N ILE A 317 15.97 3.46 -4.54
CA ILE A 317 16.16 4.51 -3.53
C ILE A 317 14.79 5.12 -3.24
N SER A 318 14.37 5.02 -1.98
CA SER A 318 13.10 5.57 -1.52
C SER A 318 13.33 6.87 -0.76
N SER A 319 12.61 7.92 -1.17
CA SER A 319 12.58 9.18 -0.43
C SER A 319 11.54 9.10 0.66
N GLN A 320 11.97 9.33 1.88
CA GLN A 320 11.14 9.30 3.08
C GLN A 320 10.83 10.73 3.53
N ARG A 321 9.58 10.96 3.91
CA ARG A 321 9.15 12.13 4.69
C ARG A 321 9.18 11.79 6.18
N ALA A 322 8.87 12.77 7.02
CA ALA A 322 8.76 12.55 8.46
C ALA A 322 7.90 11.31 8.78
N GLY A 323 8.44 10.39 9.56
CA GLY A 323 7.84 9.09 9.86
C GLY A 323 8.81 8.15 10.55
N LEU A 324 8.79 6.87 10.17
CA LEU A 324 9.58 5.81 10.80
C LEU A 324 11.10 6.05 10.72
N PHE A 325 11.60 6.50 9.55
CA PHE A 325 13.05 6.61 9.28
C PHE A 325 13.63 7.99 9.58
N THR A 326 12.81 9.01 9.77
CA THR A 326 13.29 10.39 9.91
C THR A 326 12.23 11.31 10.49
N SER A 327 12.65 12.38 11.14
CA SER A 327 11.77 13.50 11.52
C SER A 327 11.60 14.55 10.43
N GLY A 328 12.37 14.45 9.34
CA GLY A 328 12.36 15.37 8.20
C GLY A 328 12.28 14.66 6.86
N GLY A 329 13.27 14.87 5.99
CA GLY A 329 13.47 14.14 4.74
C GLY A 329 14.64 13.16 4.86
N HIS A 330 14.55 12.00 4.17
CA HIS A 330 15.61 10.99 4.19
C HIS A 330 15.56 10.12 2.93
N PHE A 331 16.70 9.52 2.57
CA PHE A 331 16.79 8.53 1.51
C PHE A 331 17.27 7.21 2.08
N ILE A 332 16.60 6.12 1.70
CA ILE A 332 16.94 4.74 2.08
C ILE A 332 16.98 3.85 0.85
N VAL A 333 17.66 2.71 0.93
CA VAL A 333 17.72 1.71 -0.14
C VAL A 333 16.75 0.57 0.18
N LEU A 334 15.86 0.27 -0.78
CA LEU A 334 15.07 -0.95 -0.76
C LEU A 334 15.75 -2.00 -1.63
N ARG A 335 16.03 -3.17 -1.07
CA ARG A 335 16.86 -4.21 -1.71
C ARG A 335 16.18 -5.57 -1.88
N GLY A 336 14.87 -5.62 -1.68
CA GLY A 336 14.08 -6.83 -1.89
C GLY A 336 12.87 -6.90 -0.98
N VAL A 337 12.12 -7.98 -1.14
CA VAL A 337 10.94 -8.32 -0.32
C VAL A 337 11.11 -9.76 0.16
N THR A 338 10.86 -10.01 1.44
CA THR A 338 10.91 -11.36 2.01
C THR A 338 9.68 -12.18 1.60
N ALA A 339 9.73 -13.50 1.77
CA ALA A 339 8.61 -14.39 1.49
C ALA A 339 7.33 -14.07 2.30
N ASN A 340 7.48 -13.42 3.46
CA ASN A 340 6.36 -12.96 4.28
C ASN A 340 6.02 -11.47 4.06
N GLY A 341 6.42 -10.90 2.91
CA GLY A 341 6.00 -9.58 2.47
C GLY A 341 6.72 -8.39 3.11
N LYS A 342 7.79 -8.60 3.88
CA LYS A 342 8.57 -7.49 4.47
C LYS A 342 9.58 -6.94 3.47
N VAL A 343 9.68 -5.62 3.35
CA VAL A 343 10.71 -4.97 2.54
C VAL A 343 12.04 -4.98 3.29
N LEU A 344 13.09 -5.40 2.59
CA LEU A 344 14.46 -5.36 3.08
C LEU A 344 15.05 -3.98 2.79
N VAL A 345 15.60 -3.35 3.82
CA VAL A 345 16.07 -1.96 3.77
C VAL A 345 17.54 -1.92 4.17
N ASN A 346 18.33 -1.08 3.48
CA ASN A 346 19.59 -0.54 3.97
C ASN A 346 19.39 0.95 4.23
N ASP A 347 19.40 1.33 5.50
CA ASP A 347 19.32 2.72 5.93
C ASP A 347 20.75 3.27 6.06
N PRO A 348 21.09 4.41 5.42
CA PRO A 348 22.42 5.02 5.54
C PRO A 348 22.66 5.70 6.90
N ASN A 349 21.67 5.77 7.79
CA ASN A 349 21.79 6.44 9.09
C ASN A 349 21.83 5.44 10.27
#